data_68b39e8f5266780d6884119d5cd430db
#
_entry.id   68b39e8f5266780d6884119d5cd430db
#
_cell.length_a   1.000
_cell.length_b   1.000
_cell.length_c   1.000
_cell.angle_alpha   90.00
_cell.angle_beta   90.00
_cell.angle_gamma   90.00
#
_symmetry.space_group_name_H-M   'P 1'
#
loop_
_entity.id
_entity.type
_entity.pdbx_description
1 polymer ?
#
loop_
_entity_poly.entity_id
_entity_poly.type
_entity_poly.pdbx_seq_one_letter_code
_entity_poly.pdbx_strand_id
1 'polypeptide(L)'
;MKNAITILAVFIAACMVIWMASSIACAPGKAMGEKTMENPKTNAGNRLKDEKSPYLLQHANNPVDWHPWGEEAFALAAKEDKPIFLSIGYSTCHWCHVMEHESFEDPETAKLINEVFIAIKVDREERPDIDQVYMAVCQLMTGNGGWPLTILMTPDKKPFFAGTYIPKDNRFGQMGLLDLSRRVDTYWKTERDKLLG
;
A
#
# COMPACT_ATOMS: atom_id res chain seq x y z
N MET A 1 23.94 -76.36 -7.88
CA MET A 1 23.93 -75.29 -8.89
C MET A 1 22.67 -75.27 -9.80
N LYS A 2 21.71 -76.19 -9.64
CA LYS A 2 20.47 -76.18 -10.49
C LYS A 2 19.33 -75.38 -9.91
N ASN A 3 19.31 -75.05 -8.61
CA ASN A 3 18.19 -74.36 -7.96
C ASN A 3 18.23 -72.83 -8.05
N ALA A 4 19.37 -72.25 -8.33
CA ALA A 4 19.52 -70.77 -8.43
C ALA A 4 18.98 -70.21 -9.77
N ILE A 5 19.08 -71.00 -10.84
CA ILE A 5 18.62 -70.56 -12.18
C ILE A 5 17.11 -70.58 -12.30
N THR A 6 16.45 -71.52 -11.62
CA THR A 6 14.97 -71.65 -11.64
C THR A 6 14.29 -70.54 -10.87
N ILE A 7 14.89 -70.07 -9.77
CA ILE A 7 14.33 -68.94 -8.97
C ILE A 7 14.46 -67.61 -9.71
N LEU A 8 15.55 -67.42 -10.47
CA LEU A 8 15.77 -66.19 -11.25
C LEU A 8 14.78 -66.07 -12.44
N ALA A 9 14.42 -67.17 -13.07
CA ALA A 9 13.46 -67.21 -14.18
C ALA A 9 12.03 -66.88 -13.73
N VAL A 10 11.64 -67.32 -12.52
CA VAL A 10 10.30 -67.00 -11.96
C VAL A 10 10.15 -65.55 -11.59
N PHE A 11 11.20 -64.88 -11.08
CA PHE A 11 11.16 -63.46 -10.75
C PHE A 11 11.10 -62.56 -12.02
N ILE A 12 11.76 -62.93 -13.11
CA ILE A 12 11.70 -62.16 -14.35
C ILE A 12 10.32 -62.24 -15.01
N ALA A 13 9.65 -63.41 -14.95
CA ALA A 13 8.30 -63.59 -15.48
C ALA A 13 7.23 -62.82 -14.64
N ALA A 14 7.40 -62.74 -13.32
CA ALA A 14 6.51 -61.98 -12.45
C ALA A 14 6.63 -60.44 -12.66
N CYS A 15 7.80 -59.94 -12.93
CA CYS A 15 7.97 -58.49 -13.20
C CYS A 15 7.41 -58.08 -14.56
N MET A 16 7.40 -58.91 -15.57
CA MET A 16 6.85 -58.56 -16.90
C MET A 16 5.29 -58.53 -16.90
N VAL A 17 4.62 -59.32 -16.05
CA VAL A 17 3.17 -59.30 -15.99
C VAL A 17 2.62 -58.05 -15.25
N ILE A 18 3.39 -57.49 -14.33
CA ILE A 18 3.02 -56.29 -13.61
C ILE A 18 3.18 -55.00 -14.48
N TRP A 19 4.00 -55.03 -15.54
CA TRP A 19 4.23 -53.87 -16.39
C TRP A 19 3.18 -53.64 -17.49
N MET A 20 2.31 -54.64 -17.77
CA MET A 20 1.27 -54.55 -18.82
C MET A 20 -0.11 -54.17 -18.32
N ALA A 21 -0.31 -53.95 -17.01
CA ALA A 21 -1.64 -53.64 -16.44
C ALA A 21 -1.85 -52.21 -15.98
N SER A 22 -0.95 -51.27 -16.34
CA SER A 22 -1.06 -49.85 -15.90
C SER A 22 -1.30 -48.87 -17.04
N SER A 23 -2.02 -49.30 -18.08
CA SER A 23 -2.60 -48.36 -19.04
C SER A 23 -3.98 -47.90 -18.58
N ILE A 24 -4.05 -47.24 -17.45
CA ILE A 24 -5.27 -46.53 -17.04
C ILE A 24 -5.32 -45.25 -17.86
N ALA A 25 -6.31 -45.20 -18.76
CA ALA A 25 -6.63 -43.98 -19.52
C ALA A 25 -6.83 -42.79 -18.56
N CYS A 26 -5.93 -41.83 -18.63
CA CYS A 26 -6.11 -40.54 -18.00
C CYS A 26 -7.20 -39.79 -18.78
N ALA A 27 -8.41 -39.77 -18.27
CA ALA A 27 -9.45 -38.89 -18.77
C ALA A 27 -8.96 -37.43 -18.60
N PRO A 28 -9.23 -36.53 -19.56
CA PRO A 28 -8.88 -35.12 -19.40
C PRO A 28 -9.71 -34.53 -18.24
N GLY A 29 -9.08 -34.41 -17.07
CA GLY A 29 -9.61 -33.64 -15.96
C GLY A 29 -9.86 -32.21 -16.46
N LYS A 30 -11.11 -31.72 -16.27
CA LYS A 30 -11.45 -30.32 -16.42
C LYS A 30 -10.35 -29.49 -15.77
N ALA A 31 -9.68 -28.65 -16.57
CA ALA A 31 -8.78 -27.63 -16.08
C ALA A 31 -9.57 -26.79 -15.05
N MET A 32 -9.27 -27.00 -13.80
CA MET A 32 -9.66 -26.11 -12.72
C MET A 32 -8.97 -24.79 -13.04
N GLY A 33 -9.77 -23.79 -13.37
CA GLY A 33 -9.29 -22.47 -13.74
C GLY A 33 -8.26 -22.01 -12.72
N GLU A 34 -7.02 -21.95 -13.17
CA GLU A 34 -5.95 -21.25 -12.50
C GLU A 34 -6.44 -19.81 -12.39
N LYS A 35 -6.94 -19.43 -11.19
CA LYS A 35 -7.06 -18.04 -10.83
C LYS A 35 -5.65 -17.50 -10.92
N THR A 36 -5.30 -16.99 -12.08
CA THR A 36 -4.20 -16.04 -12.19
C THR A 36 -4.48 -14.99 -11.14
N MET A 37 -3.71 -15.03 -10.06
CA MET A 37 -3.57 -13.88 -9.19
C MET A 37 -3.07 -12.79 -10.12
N GLU A 38 -3.97 -11.85 -10.47
CA GLU A 38 -3.58 -10.61 -11.12
C GLU A 38 -2.52 -10.00 -10.23
N ASN A 39 -1.29 -10.08 -10.71
CA ASN A 39 -0.16 -9.38 -10.15
C ASN A 39 -0.54 -7.90 -10.12
N PRO A 40 -0.55 -7.23 -8.94
CA PRO A 40 -0.99 -5.84 -8.88
C PRO A 40 -0.10 -5.03 -9.81
N LYS A 41 -0.72 -4.41 -10.79
CA LYS A 41 -0.25 -3.46 -11.81
C LYS A 41 1.26 -3.16 -11.73
N THR A 42 2.01 -3.83 -12.59
CA THR A 42 3.40 -3.49 -12.86
C THR A 42 3.50 -2.04 -13.34
N ASN A 43 4.13 -1.18 -12.55
CA ASN A 43 4.87 0.04 -12.89
C ASN A 43 4.33 0.98 -13.99
N ALA A 44 3.06 1.29 -13.98
CA ALA A 44 2.57 2.50 -14.61
C ALA A 44 2.48 3.61 -13.56
N GLY A 45 3.54 4.08 -12.91
CA GLY A 45 3.56 5.13 -11.91
C GLY A 45 2.19 5.65 -11.39
N ASN A 46 2.14 6.28 -10.25
CA ASN A 46 0.92 6.94 -9.78
C ASN A 46 0.67 8.25 -10.57
N ARG A 47 -0.33 9.04 -10.18
CA ARG A 47 -0.72 10.27 -10.91
C ARG A 47 0.31 11.40 -10.86
N LEU A 48 1.35 11.28 -10.03
CA LEU A 48 2.44 12.27 -9.96
C LEU A 48 3.43 12.19 -11.13
N LYS A 49 3.39 11.15 -11.95
CA LYS A 49 4.29 10.96 -13.10
C LYS A 49 4.23 12.08 -14.16
N ASP A 50 3.10 12.77 -14.21
CA ASP A 50 2.86 13.85 -15.19
C ASP A 50 3.11 15.24 -14.59
N GLU A 51 3.53 15.31 -13.30
CA GLU A 51 3.86 16.54 -12.60
C GLU A 51 5.23 17.10 -13.01
N LYS A 52 5.48 18.37 -12.68
CA LYS A 52 6.73 19.05 -13.02
C LYS A 52 7.68 19.17 -11.84
N SER A 53 7.15 19.15 -10.63
CA SER A 53 7.94 19.24 -9.40
C SER A 53 8.90 18.06 -9.29
N PRO A 54 10.20 18.30 -9.11
CA PRO A 54 11.17 17.22 -8.81
C PRO A 54 10.80 16.42 -7.58
N TYR A 55 10.22 17.05 -6.56
CA TYR A 55 9.74 16.38 -5.34
C TYR A 55 8.57 15.45 -5.62
N LEU A 56 7.57 15.87 -6.40
CA LEU A 56 6.45 15.02 -6.75
C LEU A 56 6.88 13.83 -7.63
N LEU A 57 7.79 14.08 -8.58
CA LEU A 57 8.36 13.04 -9.44
C LEU A 57 9.15 11.97 -8.67
N GLN A 58 9.82 12.32 -7.56
CA GLN A 58 10.46 11.34 -6.67
C GLN A 58 9.46 10.30 -6.16
N HIS A 59 8.23 10.71 -5.89
CA HIS A 59 7.18 9.85 -5.37
C HIS A 59 6.31 9.18 -6.45
N ALA A 60 6.58 9.43 -7.73
CA ALA A 60 5.77 8.91 -8.84
C ALA A 60 5.77 7.38 -8.94
N ASN A 61 6.80 6.72 -8.43
CA ASN A 61 6.94 5.25 -8.44
C ASN A 61 6.60 4.59 -7.09
N ASN A 62 6.21 5.36 -6.08
CA ASN A 62 5.76 4.77 -4.82
C ASN A 62 4.51 3.91 -5.05
N PRO A 63 4.35 2.78 -4.30
CA PRO A 63 3.13 1.97 -4.34
C PRO A 63 1.90 2.68 -3.74
N VAL A 64 2.08 3.79 -3.01
CA VAL A 64 0.98 4.67 -2.62
C VAL A 64 0.41 5.35 -3.86
N ASP A 65 -0.93 5.31 -4.03
CA ASP A 65 -1.64 5.95 -5.15
C ASP A 65 -1.76 7.47 -4.92
N TRP A 66 -0.64 8.15 -5.03
CA TRP A 66 -0.55 9.59 -4.83
C TRP A 66 -1.28 10.37 -5.90
N HIS A 67 -2.04 11.35 -5.46
CA HIS A 67 -2.65 12.39 -6.29
C HIS A 67 -1.92 13.73 -6.08
N PRO A 68 -1.81 14.57 -7.13
CA PRO A 68 -1.51 15.98 -6.93
C PRO A 68 -2.68 16.69 -6.24
N TRP A 69 -2.42 17.84 -5.64
CA TRP A 69 -3.48 18.68 -5.09
C TRP A 69 -4.36 19.24 -6.21
N GLY A 70 -5.62 18.86 -6.22
CA GLY A 70 -6.58 19.31 -7.24
C GLY A 70 -8.00 18.81 -6.96
N GLU A 71 -8.96 19.41 -7.60
CA GLU A 71 -10.40 19.09 -7.41
C GLU A 71 -10.72 17.63 -7.73
N GLU A 72 -9.96 16.98 -8.62
CA GLU A 72 -10.14 15.55 -8.93
C GLU A 72 -9.96 14.67 -7.69
N ALA A 73 -8.90 14.92 -6.90
CA ALA A 73 -8.63 14.15 -5.69
C ALA A 73 -9.71 14.35 -4.63
N PHE A 74 -10.20 15.59 -4.45
CA PHE A 74 -11.27 15.89 -3.50
C PHE A 74 -12.62 15.30 -3.94
N ALA A 75 -12.94 15.38 -5.22
CA ALA A 75 -14.14 14.77 -5.78
C ALA A 75 -14.12 13.24 -5.64
N LEU A 76 -12.95 12.63 -5.83
CA LEU A 76 -12.76 11.19 -5.62
C LEU A 76 -12.95 10.82 -4.14
N ALA A 77 -12.36 11.59 -3.22
CA ALA A 77 -12.51 11.38 -1.78
C ALA A 77 -13.98 11.47 -1.34
N ALA A 78 -14.72 12.46 -1.86
CA ALA A 78 -16.15 12.59 -1.59
C ALA A 78 -16.97 11.44 -2.19
N LYS A 79 -16.64 11.00 -3.41
CA LYS A 79 -17.32 9.90 -4.12
C LYS A 79 -17.12 8.55 -3.41
N GLU A 80 -15.90 8.28 -2.93
CA GLU A 80 -15.54 7.03 -2.27
C GLU A 80 -15.82 7.06 -0.76
N ASP A 81 -16.26 8.20 -0.23
CA ASP A 81 -16.43 8.44 1.20
C ASP A 81 -15.19 8.10 2.02
N LYS A 82 -14.02 8.53 1.53
CA LYS A 82 -12.73 8.32 2.18
C LYS A 82 -12.16 9.63 2.73
N PRO A 83 -11.50 9.62 3.90
CA PRO A 83 -10.71 10.76 4.36
C PRO A 83 -9.48 10.97 3.47
N ILE A 84 -8.91 12.15 3.54
CA ILE A 84 -7.72 12.54 2.80
C ILE A 84 -6.49 12.39 3.69
N PHE A 85 -5.44 11.78 3.15
CA PHE A 85 -4.09 11.77 3.69
C PHE A 85 -3.25 12.78 2.90
N LEU A 86 -3.06 13.96 3.45
CA LEU A 86 -2.24 15.02 2.85
C LEU A 86 -0.82 14.95 3.40
N SER A 87 0.16 14.82 2.51
CA SER A 87 1.59 14.87 2.83
C SER A 87 2.26 16.02 2.10
N ILE A 88 2.84 16.96 2.84
CA ILE A 88 3.54 18.13 2.31
C ILE A 88 5.02 18.02 2.65
N GLY A 89 5.89 18.32 1.69
CA GLY A 89 7.33 18.30 1.88
C GLY A 89 8.05 19.07 0.76
N TYR A 90 9.34 18.78 0.57
CA TYR A 90 10.18 19.36 -0.46
C TYR A 90 11.38 18.46 -0.77
N SER A 91 12.03 18.67 -1.91
CA SER A 91 13.03 17.73 -2.46
C SER A 91 14.27 17.51 -1.58
N THR A 92 14.68 18.48 -0.78
CA THR A 92 15.86 18.37 0.10
C THR A 92 15.51 18.08 1.57
N CYS A 93 14.26 17.70 1.85
CA CYS A 93 13.78 17.43 3.19
C CYS A 93 14.24 16.04 3.67
N HIS A 94 15.20 15.99 4.59
CA HIS A 94 15.75 14.74 5.13
C HIS A 94 14.67 13.79 5.69
N TRP A 95 13.80 14.28 6.58
CA TRP A 95 12.76 13.46 7.19
C TRP A 95 11.63 13.06 6.23
N CYS A 96 11.46 13.81 5.12
CA CYS A 96 10.55 13.39 4.05
C CYS A 96 11.07 12.14 3.35
N HIS A 97 12.38 12.06 3.08
CA HIS A 97 13.02 10.87 2.51
C HIS A 97 12.99 9.69 3.48
N VAL A 98 13.21 9.93 4.79
CA VAL A 98 13.10 8.87 5.80
C VAL A 98 11.69 8.29 5.79
N MET A 99 10.63 9.12 5.78
CA MET A 99 9.24 8.65 5.76
C MET A 99 8.89 7.97 4.43
N GLU A 100 9.47 8.40 3.31
CA GLU A 100 9.33 7.74 2.02
C GLU A 100 9.84 6.31 2.08
N HIS A 101 11.10 6.12 2.46
CA HIS A 101 11.73 4.79 2.51
C HIS A 101 11.10 3.86 3.55
N GLU A 102 10.73 4.38 4.72
CA GLU A 102 10.12 3.56 5.77
C GLU A 102 8.67 3.17 5.45
N SER A 103 7.90 4.07 4.83
CA SER A 103 6.43 3.95 4.76
C SER A 103 5.87 3.97 3.36
N PHE A 104 6.28 4.94 2.51
CA PHE A 104 5.63 5.13 1.21
C PHE A 104 6.10 4.16 0.13
N GLU A 105 7.32 3.61 0.27
CA GLU A 105 7.86 2.55 -0.58
C GLU A 105 7.48 1.14 -0.08
N ASP A 106 7.00 1.02 1.16
CA ASP A 106 6.61 -0.25 1.75
C ASP A 106 5.24 -0.71 1.25
N PRO A 107 5.13 -1.92 0.63
CA PRO A 107 3.88 -2.37 0.02
C PRO A 107 2.73 -2.58 1.01
N GLU A 108 3.01 -2.98 2.27
CA GLU A 108 1.98 -3.18 3.29
C GLU A 108 1.38 -1.84 3.71
N THR A 109 2.25 -0.86 3.99
CA THR A 109 1.84 0.49 4.36
C THR A 109 1.07 1.16 3.22
N ALA A 110 1.60 1.06 2.00
CA ALA A 110 0.95 1.63 0.81
C ALA A 110 -0.43 1.03 0.57
N LYS A 111 -0.56 -0.30 0.70
CA LYS A 111 -1.85 -0.97 0.58
C LYS A 111 -2.87 -0.39 1.57
N LEU A 112 -2.49 -0.27 2.84
CA LEU A 112 -3.38 0.26 3.88
C LEU A 112 -3.73 1.73 3.62
N ILE A 113 -2.77 2.57 3.23
CA ILE A 113 -3.04 3.98 2.87
C ILE A 113 -4.05 4.05 1.73
N ASN A 114 -3.87 3.27 0.66
CA ASN A 114 -4.75 3.27 -0.51
C ASN A 114 -6.17 2.74 -0.19
N GLU A 115 -6.28 1.80 0.76
CA GLU A 115 -7.58 1.28 1.21
C GLU A 115 -8.35 2.32 2.03
N VAL A 116 -7.66 3.05 2.90
CA VAL A 116 -8.30 3.94 3.90
C VAL A 116 -8.48 5.36 3.36
N PHE A 117 -7.53 5.88 2.59
CA PHE A 117 -7.45 7.30 2.22
C PHE A 117 -7.44 7.52 0.70
N ILE A 118 -7.75 8.76 0.33
CA ILE A 118 -7.23 9.36 -0.90
C ILE A 118 -5.96 10.12 -0.51
N ALA A 119 -4.82 9.67 -1.02
CA ALA A 119 -3.51 10.21 -0.67
C ALA A 119 -3.14 11.37 -1.60
N ILE A 120 -2.86 12.54 -1.04
CA ILE A 120 -2.46 13.75 -1.77
C ILE A 120 -1.04 14.15 -1.38
N LYS A 121 -0.20 14.40 -2.39
CA LYS A 121 1.18 14.88 -2.21
C LYS A 121 1.29 16.32 -2.67
N VAL A 122 1.98 17.15 -1.89
CA VAL A 122 2.19 18.57 -2.18
C VAL A 122 3.67 18.92 -2.03
N ASP A 123 4.20 19.59 -3.03
CA ASP A 123 5.49 20.28 -2.93
C ASP A 123 5.25 21.69 -2.38
N ARG A 124 5.81 21.99 -1.21
CA ARG A 124 5.70 23.32 -0.60
C ARG A 124 6.40 24.42 -1.39
N GLU A 125 7.38 24.06 -2.22
CA GLU A 125 8.11 25.03 -3.05
C GLU A 125 7.24 25.49 -4.23
N GLU A 126 6.34 24.64 -4.75
CA GLU A 126 5.38 25.03 -5.78
C GLU A 126 4.06 25.57 -5.16
N ARG A 127 3.65 25.07 -3.99
CA ARG A 127 2.39 25.42 -3.33
C ARG A 127 2.59 25.93 -1.90
N PRO A 128 3.32 27.05 -1.74
CA PRO A 128 3.53 27.66 -0.40
C PRO A 128 2.22 28.15 0.22
N ASP A 129 1.20 28.45 -0.57
CA ASP A 129 -0.14 28.81 -0.11
C ASP A 129 -0.78 27.67 0.69
N ILE A 130 -0.71 26.43 0.21
CA ILE A 130 -1.23 25.25 0.89
C ILE A 130 -0.38 24.94 2.13
N ASP A 131 0.94 24.95 1.98
CA ASP A 131 1.88 24.70 3.08
C ASP A 131 1.62 25.63 4.26
N GLN A 132 1.50 26.93 4.05
CA GLN A 132 1.28 27.90 5.10
C GLN A 132 -0.03 27.66 5.86
N VAL A 133 -1.11 27.35 5.15
CA VAL A 133 -2.42 27.07 5.78
C VAL A 133 -2.32 25.85 6.68
N TYR A 134 -1.81 24.72 6.17
CA TYR A 134 -1.78 23.49 6.95
C TYR A 134 -0.64 23.44 7.97
N MET A 135 0.42 24.20 7.78
CA MET A 135 1.43 24.42 8.82
C MET A 135 0.82 25.16 10.01
N ALA A 136 0.03 26.21 9.77
CA ALA A 136 -0.68 26.91 10.83
C ALA A 136 -1.67 25.99 11.57
N VAL A 137 -2.39 25.13 10.83
CA VAL A 137 -3.27 24.11 11.44
C VAL A 137 -2.47 23.16 12.33
N CYS A 138 -1.34 22.65 11.86
CA CYS A 138 -0.48 21.74 12.63
C CYS A 138 0.01 22.42 13.92
N GLN A 139 0.47 23.65 13.83
CA GLN A 139 0.93 24.42 14.98
C GLN A 139 -0.20 24.69 16.00
N LEU A 140 -1.41 24.99 15.54
CA LEU A 140 -2.56 25.20 16.42
C LEU A 140 -3.01 23.91 17.10
N MET A 141 -2.97 22.77 16.40
CA MET A 141 -3.42 21.48 16.94
C MET A 141 -2.38 20.81 17.84
N THR A 142 -1.08 20.98 17.55
CA THR A 142 -0.01 20.20 18.21
C THR A 142 1.00 21.05 18.98
N GLY A 143 0.99 22.36 18.82
CA GLY A 143 2.01 23.27 19.33
C GLY A 143 3.33 23.26 18.56
N ASN A 144 3.46 22.42 17.55
CA ASN A 144 4.68 22.23 16.77
C ASN A 144 4.36 22.19 15.26
N GLY A 145 5.40 22.35 14.42
CA GLY A 145 5.30 22.23 12.97
C GLY A 145 6.64 21.84 12.37
N GLY A 146 6.60 21.36 11.14
CA GLY A 146 7.79 20.91 10.41
C GLY A 146 7.44 20.02 9.22
N TRP A 147 8.47 19.56 8.53
CA TRP A 147 8.32 18.65 7.38
C TRP A 147 9.02 17.32 7.63
N PRO A 148 8.43 16.20 7.10
CA PRO A 148 7.16 16.16 6.36
C PRO A 148 6.00 16.66 7.22
N LEU A 149 5.05 17.37 6.61
CA LEU A 149 3.82 17.76 7.27
C LEU A 149 2.72 16.78 6.86
N THR A 150 2.09 16.14 7.85
CA THR A 150 1.02 15.16 7.66
C THR A 150 -0.29 15.70 8.21
N ILE A 151 -1.31 15.76 7.37
CA ILE A 151 -2.65 16.20 7.74
C ILE A 151 -3.66 15.14 7.31
N LEU A 152 -4.53 14.73 8.22
CA LEU A 152 -5.72 13.94 7.87
C LEU A 152 -6.93 14.87 7.94
N MET A 153 -7.74 14.84 6.88
CA MET A 153 -8.88 15.74 6.75
C MET A 153 -10.05 15.09 6.03
N THR A 154 -11.21 15.68 6.18
CA THR A 154 -12.41 15.29 5.44
C THR A 154 -12.31 15.69 3.97
N PRO A 155 -13.14 15.13 3.07
CA PRO A 155 -13.20 15.54 1.65
C PRO A 155 -13.49 17.03 1.45
N ASP A 156 -14.17 17.68 2.40
CA ASP A 156 -14.44 19.13 2.42
C ASP A 156 -13.33 19.94 3.08
N LYS A 157 -12.12 19.37 3.18
CA LYS A 157 -10.87 20.04 3.60
C LYS A 157 -10.85 20.47 5.08
N LYS A 158 -11.59 19.78 5.96
CA LYS A 158 -11.57 20.02 7.42
C LYS A 158 -10.58 19.08 8.11
N PRO A 159 -9.46 19.58 8.65
CA PRO A 159 -8.50 18.76 9.36
C PRO A 159 -9.06 18.20 10.67
N PHE A 160 -8.78 16.92 10.95
CA PHE A 160 -9.07 16.27 12.23
C PHE A 160 -7.82 15.67 12.89
N PHE A 161 -6.71 15.58 12.15
CA PHE A 161 -5.41 15.17 12.66
C PHE A 161 -4.31 15.98 11.97
N ALA A 162 -3.28 16.36 12.73
CA ALA A 162 -2.08 16.99 12.22
C ALA A 162 -0.84 16.41 12.92
N GLY A 163 0.25 16.31 12.19
CA GLY A 163 1.55 15.87 12.69
C GLY A 163 2.65 16.15 11.67
N THR A 164 3.87 15.88 12.08
CA THR A 164 5.03 15.95 11.19
C THR A 164 5.42 14.54 10.75
N TYR A 165 6.66 14.14 10.90
CA TYR A 165 7.12 12.78 10.64
C TYR A 165 6.38 11.77 11.53
N ILE A 166 5.89 10.68 10.93
CA ILE A 166 5.23 9.57 11.58
C ILE A 166 5.99 8.30 11.20
N PRO A 167 6.57 7.54 12.17
CA PRO A 167 7.25 6.29 11.87
C PRO A 167 6.28 5.25 11.30
N LYS A 168 6.79 4.25 10.58
CA LYS A 168 5.96 3.15 10.07
C LYS A 168 5.22 2.44 11.21
N ASP A 169 5.95 2.00 12.22
CA ASP A 169 5.46 1.25 13.37
C ASP A 169 5.49 2.08 14.65
N ASN A 170 4.70 1.66 15.65
CA ASN A 170 4.74 2.30 16.98
C ASN A 170 6.13 2.19 17.57
N ARG A 171 6.76 3.32 17.94
CA ARG A 171 8.06 3.33 18.61
C ARG A 171 8.25 4.54 19.51
N PHE A 172 8.99 4.38 20.58
CA PHE A 172 9.31 5.44 21.57
C PHE A 172 8.07 6.16 22.13
N GLY A 173 6.94 5.44 22.28
CA GLY A 173 5.68 6.02 22.73
C GLY A 173 4.93 6.82 21.68
N GLN A 174 5.44 6.91 20.46
CA GLN A 174 4.78 7.54 19.32
C GLN A 174 3.98 6.51 18.52
N MET A 175 2.76 6.87 18.13
CA MET A 175 1.91 6.06 17.24
C MET A 175 2.51 6.02 15.83
N GLY A 176 2.61 4.82 15.27
CA GLY A 176 3.05 4.60 13.90
C GLY A 176 1.94 4.79 12.87
N LEU A 177 2.34 4.97 11.62
CA LEU A 177 1.43 5.23 10.50
C LEU A 177 0.46 4.07 10.25
N LEU A 178 0.91 2.83 10.42
CA LEU A 178 0.04 1.65 10.29
C LEU A 178 -1.08 1.65 11.34
N ASP A 179 -0.74 1.92 12.61
CA ASP A 179 -1.73 1.94 13.70
C ASP A 179 -2.68 3.16 13.57
N LEU A 180 -2.14 4.32 13.23
CA LEU A 180 -2.93 5.52 12.95
C LEU A 180 -3.96 5.25 11.83
N SER A 181 -3.51 4.66 10.71
CA SER A 181 -4.39 4.39 9.57
C SER A 181 -5.51 3.40 9.92
N ARG A 182 -5.19 2.32 10.67
CA ARG A 182 -6.21 1.36 11.14
C ARG A 182 -7.24 1.99 12.06
N ARG A 183 -6.79 2.89 12.96
CA ARG A 183 -7.69 3.62 13.88
C ARG A 183 -8.60 4.57 13.11
N VAL A 184 -8.04 5.33 12.17
CA VAL A 184 -8.83 6.23 11.32
C VAL A 184 -9.87 5.44 10.53
N ASP A 185 -9.51 4.32 9.91
CA ASP A 185 -10.45 3.46 9.18
C ASP A 185 -11.62 3.01 10.08
N THR A 186 -11.29 2.55 11.29
CA THR A 186 -12.30 2.11 12.26
C THR A 186 -13.24 3.26 12.63
N TYR A 187 -12.70 4.40 13.09
CA TYR A 187 -13.50 5.53 13.53
C TYR A 187 -14.28 6.17 12.38
N TRP A 188 -13.70 6.25 11.19
CA TRP A 188 -14.38 6.80 10.00
C TRP A 188 -15.64 6.01 9.65
N LYS A 189 -15.59 4.69 9.79
CA LYS A 189 -16.71 3.78 9.48
C LYS A 189 -17.75 3.67 10.60
N THR A 190 -17.31 3.75 11.86
CA THR A 190 -18.18 3.40 13.00
C THR A 190 -18.51 4.56 13.93
N GLU A 191 -17.63 5.56 14.06
CA GLU A 191 -17.73 6.61 15.07
C GLU A 191 -17.21 7.96 14.54
N ARG A 192 -17.60 8.30 13.31
CA ARG A 192 -17.10 9.50 12.60
C ARG A 192 -17.23 10.78 13.41
N ASP A 193 -18.33 10.98 14.11
CA ASP A 193 -18.54 12.18 14.93
C ASP A 193 -17.49 12.34 16.04
N LYS A 194 -16.99 11.22 16.61
CA LYS A 194 -15.91 11.26 17.59
C LYS A 194 -14.55 11.59 16.97
N LEU A 195 -14.37 11.31 15.69
CA LEU A 195 -13.15 11.62 14.96
C LEU A 195 -13.10 13.10 14.59
N LEU A 196 -14.27 13.69 14.29
CA LEU A 196 -14.37 15.07 13.80
C LEU A 196 -14.55 16.11 14.92
N GLY A 197 -14.84 15.70 16.17
CA GLY A 197 -14.91 16.54 17.36
C GLY A 197 -16.22 17.26 17.54
#